data_cc6e5aa859a47507907fbca176fee26b
#
_entry.id   cc6e5aa859a47507907fbca176fee26b
#
_cell.length_a   1.000
_cell.length_b   1.000
_cell.length_c   1.000
_cell.angle_alpha   90.00
_cell.angle_beta   90.00
_cell.angle_gamma   90.00
#
_symmetry.space_group_name_H-M   'P 1'
#
loop_
_entity.id
_entity.type
_entity.pdbx_description
1 polymer ?
#
loop_
_entity_poly.entity_id
_entity_poly.type
_entity_poly.pdbx_seq_one_letter_code
_entity_poly.pdbx_strand_id
1 'polypeptide(L)'
;MLRQDPDVVMVGEIRDTETAQIAIQSSLTGHLVLSTVHTNSAVGAITRLRDMGIESFLISSSLKTVISQRLVRRLCDSCKVKTTINKDIADLFGLKHNLEVYDHKGCDNCNGTGYKGRIAVAECVNVDKTIKDMIHNENSENEINEYVFKNAPSINSSCSDLLIKGITSCDELIRSNNIKEDAFV
;
A
#
# COMPACT_ATOMS: atom_id res chain seq x y z
N MET A 1 -3.91 -24.51 -18.66
CA MET A 1 -2.77 -23.58 -18.57
C MET A 1 -1.55 -24.22 -17.91
N LEU A 2 -1.65 -24.88 -16.75
CA LEU A 2 -0.51 -25.52 -16.06
C LEU A 2 0.17 -26.69 -16.81
N ARG A 3 -0.42 -27.21 -17.88
CA ARG A 3 0.14 -28.31 -18.70
C ARG A 3 1.15 -27.85 -19.76
N GLN A 4 1.43 -26.55 -19.85
CA GLN A 4 2.38 -25.94 -20.80
C GLN A 4 3.72 -25.59 -20.15
N ASP A 5 3.93 -26.03 -18.88
CA ASP A 5 5.14 -25.84 -18.07
C ASP A 5 5.63 -24.37 -18.01
N PRO A 6 4.75 -23.42 -17.61
CA PRO A 6 5.15 -22.01 -17.52
C PRO A 6 6.00 -21.78 -16.27
N ASP A 7 7.04 -20.95 -16.34
CA ASP A 7 7.81 -20.51 -15.16
C ASP A 7 7.02 -19.50 -14.32
N VAL A 8 6.22 -18.65 -14.99
CA VAL A 8 5.46 -17.55 -14.37
C VAL A 8 3.99 -17.66 -14.73
N VAL A 9 3.14 -17.62 -13.74
CA VAL A 9 1.67 -17.63 -13.88
C VAL A 9 1.09 -16.33 -13.34
N MET A 10 0.26 -15.65 -14.12
CA MET A 10 -0.49 -14.50 -13.66
C MET A 10 -1.96 -14.86 -13.46
N VAL A 11 -2.44 -14.74 -12.23
CA VAL A 11 -3.85 -14.81 -11.85
C VAL A 11 -4.35 -13.39 -11.68
N GLY A 12 -5.30 -12.96 -12.50
CA GLY A 12 -5.74 -11.57 -12.56
C GLY A 12 -6.08 -10.99 -11.19
N GLU A 13 -6.90 -11.72 -10.42
CA GLU A 13 -7.22 -11.39 -9.03
C GLU A 13 -7.69 -12.63 -8.25
N ILE A 14 -7.51 -12.60 -6.94
CA ILE A 14 -8.02 -13.61 -6.01
C ILE A 14 -9.19 -12.99 -5.24
N ARG A 15 -10.39 -13.52 -5.50
CA ARG A 15 -11.64 -13.10 -4.82
C ARG A 15 -12.26 -14.17 -3.95
N ASP A 16 -11.95 -15.43 -4.20
CA ASP A 16 -12.56 -16.61 -3.60
C ASP A 16 -11.52 -17.67 -3.22
N THR A 17 -11.94 -18.62 -2.41
CA THR A 17 -11.12 -19.72 -1.90
C THR A 17 -10.56 -20.59 -3.02
N GLU A 18 -11.34 -20.90 -4.05
CA GLU A 18 -10.92 -21.79 -5.14
C GLU A 18 -9.74 -21.19 -5.92
N THR A 19 -9.87 -19.92 -6.30
CA THR A 19 -8.79 -19.18 -6.99
C THR A 19 -7.54 -19.06 -6.11
N ALA A 20 -7.71 -18.82 -4.81
CA ALA A 20 -6.60 -18.75 -3.86
C ALA A 20 -5.87 -20.08 -3.74
N GLN A 21 -6.61 -21.20 -3.64
CA GLN A 21 -6.03 -22.54 -3.57
C GLN A 21 -5.23 -22.88 -4.83
N ILE A 22 -5.77 -22.58 -6.03
CA ILE A 22 -5.08 -22.82 -7.31
C ILE A 22 -3.78 -22.02 -7.37
N ALA A 23 -3.81 -20.74 -6.97
CA ALA A 23 -2.64 -19.89 -6.96
C ALA A 23 -1.53 -20.42 -6.03
N ILE A 24 -1.91 -20.83 -4.81
CA ILE A 24 -0.99 -21.38 -3.82
C ILE A 24 -0.43 -22.73 -4.25
N GLN A 25 -1.27 -23.65 -4.74
CA GLN A 25 -0.81 -24.93 -5.24
C GLN A 25 0.18 -24.78 -6.39
N SER A 26 -0.10 -23.85 -7.33
CA SER A 26 0.83 -23.55 -8.42
C SER A 26 2.16 -23.03 -7.89
N SER A 27 2.15 -22.16 -6.87
CA SER A 27 3.37 -21.66 -6.23
C SER A 27 4.18 -22.79 -5.54
N LEU A 28 3.50 -23.71 -4.86
CA LEU A 28 4.15 -24.84 -4.19
C LEU A 28 4.75 -25.86 -5.18
N THR A 29 4.23 -25.93 -6.40
CA THR A 29 4.79 -26.78 -7.47
C THR A 29 5.92 -26.10 -8.27
N GLY A 30 6.39 -24.93 -7.81
CA GLY A 30 7.60 -24.27 -8.34
C GLY A 30 7.38 -23.09 -9.28
N HIS A 31 6.11 -22.72 -9.55
CA HIS A 31 5.81 -21.57 -10.41
C HIS A 31 5.93 -20.25 -9.62
N LEU A 32 6.40 -19.19 -10.28
CA LEU A 32 6.21 -17.84 -9.76
C LEU A 32 4.79 -17.38 -10.07
N VAL A 33 3.97 -17.24 -9.04
CA VAL A 33 2.58 -16.78 -9.20
C VAL A 33 2.46 -15.31 -8.83
N LEU A 34 1.93 -14.50 -9.75
CA LEU A 34 1.59 -13.11 -9.55
C LEU A 34 0.08 -12.96 -9.51
N SER A 35 -0.44 -12.23 -8.53
CA SER A 35 -1.88 -11.98 -8.43
C SER A 35 -2.17 -10.67 -7.71
N THR A 36 -3.43 -10.25 -7.73
CA THR A 36 -3.92 -9.12 -6.94
C THR A 36 -4.98 -9.56 -5.95
N VAL A 37 -5.04 -8.87 -4.82
CA VAL A 37 -6.04 -9.04 -3.77
C VAL A 37 -6.54 -7.66 -3.35
N HIS A 38 -7.84 -7.50 -3.18
CA HIS A 38 -8.41 -6.24 -2.72
C HIS A 38 -8.28 -6.11 -1.19
N THR A 39 -7.29 -5.33 -0.75
CA THR A 39 -7.03 -5.01 0.65
C THR A 39 -6.56 -3.57 0.82
N ASN A 40 -6.65 -3.04 2.04
CA ASN A 40 -6.25 -1.67 2.34
C ASN A 40 -4.76 -1.54 2.70
N SER A 41 -4.09 -2.64 3.05
CA SER A 41 -2.68 -2.70 3.46
C SER A 41 -2.01 -3.95 2.91
N ALA A 42 -0.68 -3.96 2.88
CA ALA A 42 0.08 -5.13 2.46
C ALA A 42 -0.09 -6.29 3.47
N VAL A 43 -0.04 -6.02 4.77
CA VAL A 43 -0.25 -7.07 5.80
C VAL A 43 -1.69 -7.56 5.79
N GLY A 44 -2.68 -6.70 5.54
CA GLY A 44 -4.08 -7.09 5.41
C GLY A 44 -4.34 -8.13 4.30
N ALA A 45 -3.46 -8.25 3.31
CA ALA A 45 -3.57 -9.32 2.32
C ALA A 45 -3.36 -10.72 2.93
N ILE A 46 -2.54 -10.84 3.97
CA ILE A 46 -2.32 -12.09 4.70
C ILE A 46 -3.60 -12.48 5.44
N THR A 47 -4.19 -11.52 6.16
CA THR A 47 -5.48 -11.70 6.86
C THR A 47 -6.57 -12.09 5.86
N ARG A 48 -6.62 -11.41 4.71
CA ARG A 48 -7.62 -11.70 3.68
C ARG A 48 -7.52 -13.12 3.13
N LEU A 49 -6.31 -13.64 2.93
CA LEU A 49 -6.11 -15.04 2.51
C LEU A 49 -6.57 -16.04 3.60
N ARG A 50 -6.33 -15.74 4.88
CA ARG A 50 -6.86 -16.53 6.01
C ARG A 50 -8.40 -16.52 6.03
N ASP A 51 -9.02 -15.34 5.86
CA ASP A 51 -10.47 -15.19 5.81
C ASP A 51 -11.13 -15.96 4.65
N MET A 52 -10.39 -16.15 3.56
CA MET A 52 -10.79 -17.02 2.45
C MET A 52 -10.64 -18.52 2.77
N GLY A 53 -10.24 -18.89 3.99
CA GLY A 53 -10.08 -20.29 4.42
C GLY A 53 -8.78 -20.93 3.97
N ILE A 54 -7.76 -20.16 3.62
CA ILE A 54 -6.44 -20.70 3.32
C ILE A 54 -5.66 -20.91 4.61
N GLU A 55 -5.18 -22.14 4.80
CA GLU A 55 -4.43 -22.53 5.99
C GLU A 55 -3.10 -21.73 6.10
N SER A 56 -2.80 -21.27 7.33
CA SER A 56 -1.65 -20.40 7.61
C SER A 56 -0.31 -20.99 7.19
N PHE A 57 -0.14 -22.31 7.26
CA PHE A 57 1.08 -22.97 6.82
C PHE A 57 1.28 -22.91 5.30
N LEU A 58 0.19 -22.92 4.51
CA LEU A 58 0.24 -22.79 3.06
C LEU A 58 0.63 -21.35 2.67
N ILE A 59 0.04 -20.36 3.34
CA ILE A 59 0.38 -18.93 3.12
C ILE A 59 1.86 -18.69 3.44
N SER A 60 2.33 -19.12 4.61
CA SER A 60 3.72 -18.93 5.05
C SER A 60 4.75 -19.60 4.14
N SER A 61 4.39 -20.73 3.52
CA SER A 61 5.26 -21.48 2.61
C SER A 61 5.33 -20.87 1.20
N SER A 62 4.20 -20.34 0.69
CA SER A 62 4.06 -19.86 -0.68
C SER A 62 4.32 -18.37 -0.84
N LEU A 63 3.85 -17.53 0.10
CA LEU A 63 3.92 -16.08 -0.01
C LEU A 63 5.37 -15.57 0.07
N LYS A 64 5.79 -14.76 -0.89
CA LYS A 64 7.14 -14.18 -0.97
C LYS A 64 7.15 -12.69 -0.71
N THR A 65 6.27 -11.97 -1.36
CA THR A 65 6.23 -10.50 -1.30
C THR A 65 4.79 -10.03 -1.44
N VAL A 66 4.42 -9.03 -0.68
CA VAL A 66 3.15 -8.31 -0.83
C VAL A 66 3.45 -6.84 -1.06
N ILE A 67 2.81 -6.26 -2.07
CA ILE A 67 2.93 -4.84 -2.38
C ILE A 67 1.53 -4.23 -2.29
N SER A 68 1.38 -3.24 -1.42
CA SER A 68 0.20 -2.37 -1.41
C SER A 68 0.55 -1.07 -2.10
N GLN A 69 -0.31 -0.63 -3.01
CA GLN A 69 -0.07 0.54 -3.84
C GLN A 69 -1.30 1.44 -3.91
N ARG A 70 -1.06 2.75 -3.90
CA ARG A 70 -2.08 3.77 -4.16
C ARG A 70 -1.59 4.76 -5.22
N LEU A 71 -2.52 5.38 -5.92
CA LEU A 71 -2.22 6.47 -6.85
C LEU A 71 -2.67 7.79 -6.25
N VAL A 72 -1.74 8.72 -6.12
CA VAL A 72 -2.00 10.09 -5.68
C VAL A 72 -1.77 11.07 -6.82
N ARG A 73 -2.55 12.15 -6.87
CA ARG A 73 -2.40 13.21 -7.88
C ARG A 73 -1.13 14.02 -7.59
N ARG A 74 -0.43 14.40 -8.63
CA ARG A 74 0.71 15.30 -8.54
C ARG A 74 0.25 16.75 -8.62
N LEU A 75 0.79 17.61 -7.76
CA LEU A 75 0.62 19.04 -7.86
C LEU A 75 1.08 19.55 -9.23
N CYS A 76 0.36 20.52 -9.75
CA CYS A 76 0.76 21.22 -10.96
C CYS A 76 1.94 22.16 -10.65
N ASP A 77 3.08 21.91 -11.27
CA ASP A 77 4.30 22.71 -11.03
C ASP A 77 4.15 24.19 -11.40
N SER A 78 3.20 24.52 -12.31
CA SER A 78 2.94 25.89 -12.73
C SER A 78 2.13 26.72 -11.73
N CYS A 79 1.41 26.10 -10.80
CA CYS A 79 0.50 26.85 -9.92
C CYS A 79 0.47 26.37 -8.47
N LYS A 80 1.29 25.40 -8.08
CA LYS A 80 1.41 25.03 -6.67
C LYS A 80 1.92 26.22 -5.85
N VAL A 81 1.40 26.38 -4.65
CA VAL A 81 1.75 27.46 -3.73
C VAL A 81 2.32 26.91 -2.45
N LYS A 82 3.25 27.63 -1.84
CA LYS A 82 3.78 27.29 -0.53
C LYS A 82 2.74 27.56 0.54
N THR A 83 2.63 26.65 1.49
CA THR A 83 1.78 26.77 2.67
C THR A 83 2.44 26.08 3.87
N THR A 84 1.87 26.21 5.03
CA THR A 84 2.35 25.56 6.26
C THR A 84 1.40 24.43 6.61
N ILE A 85 1.95 23.27 6.94
CA ILE A 85 1.15 22.10 7.35
C ILE A 85 0.39 22.38 8.64
N ASN A 86 -0.88 21.98 8.68
CA ASN A 86 -1.67 21.99 9.91
C ASN A 86 -1.08 21.00 10.93
N LYS A 87 -1.18 21.34 12.23
CA LYS A 87 -0.67 20.51 13.33
C LYS A 87 -1.23 19.09 13.29
N ASP A 88 -2.55 18.93 13.14
CA ASP A 88 -3.21 17.63 13.18
C ASP A 88 -2.78 16.73 12.01
N ILE A 89 -2.59 17.34 10.83
CA ILE A 89 -2.06 16.64 9.65
C ILE A 89 -0.58 16.28 9.85
N ALA A 90 0.21 17.17 10.48
CA ALA A 90 1.60 16.89 10.79
C ALA A 90 1.73 15.68 11.72
N ASP A 91 0.92 15.63 12.80
CA ASP A 91 0.89 14.53 13.75
C ASP A 91 0.47 13.21 13.08
N LEU A 92 -0.53 13.27 12.19
CA LEU A 92 -1.02 12.10 11.45
C LEU A 92 0.06 11.45 10.57
N PHE A 93 0.89 12.26 9.92
CA PHE A 93 1.95 11.78 9.03
C PHE A 93 3.33 11.73 9.70
N GLY A 94 3.42 11.94 11.01
CA GLY A 94 4.67 11.94 11.77
C GLY A 94 5.65 13.03 11.33
N LEU A 95 5.12 14.19 10.90
CA LEU A 95 5.90 15.32 10.41
C LEU A 95 6.10 16.39 11.48
N LYS A 96 7.12 17.24 11.27
CA LYS A 96 7.34 18.40 12.14
C LYS A 96 6.22 19.42 11.98
N HIS A 97 5.76 20.01 13.09
CA HIS A 97 4.84 21.12 13.05
C HIS A 97 5.46 22.31 12.32
N ASN A 98 4.62 23.10 11.66
CA ASN A 98 5.02 24.28 10.87
C ASN A 98 5.97 23.96 9.70
N LEU A 99 5.97 22.72 9.21
CA LEU A 99 6.71 22.36 8.00
C LEU A 99 6.13 23.11 6.78
N GLU A 100 7.00 23.70 5.98
CA GLU A 100 6.62 24.27 4.68
C GLU A 100 6.32 23.13 3.70
N VAL A 101 5.13 23.14 3.14
CA VAL A 101 4.65 22.19 2.15
C VAL A 101 4.04 22.93 0.96
N TYR A 102 3.50 22.20 -0.01
CA TYR A 102 2.85 22.82 -1.17
C TYR A 102 1.38 22.41 -1.25
N ASP A 103 0.58 23.36 -1.74
CA ASP A 103 -0.85 23.13 -1.97
C ASP A 103 -1.23 23.49 -3.40
N HIS A 104 -2.41 23.02 -3.82
CA HIS A 104 -2.96 23.26 -5.15
C HIS A 104 -3.65 24.62 -5.23
N LYS A 105 -3.52 25.31 -6.37
CA LYS A 105 -4.23 26.58 -6.63
C LYS A 105 -5.18 26.47 -7.82
N GLY A 106 -4.68 25.92 -8.92
CA GLY A 106 -5.37 25.87 -10.21
C GLY A 106 -4.87 26.92 -11.20
N CYS A 107 -4.72 26.51 -12.46
CA CYS A 107 -4.37 27.36 -13.59
C CYS A 107 -4.80 26.70 -14.90
N ASP A 108 -4.63 27.40 -16.04
CA ASP A 108 -4.99 26.87 -17.36
C ASP A 108 -4.22 25.59 -17.72
N ASN A 109 -2.95 25.48 -17.27
CA ASN A 109 -2.11 24.30 -17.55
C ASN A 109 -2.64 22.99 -16.89
N CYS A 110 -3.44 23.10 -15.85
CA CYS A 110 -4.07 21.97 -15.15
C CYS A 110 -5.60 22.02 -15.24
N ASN A 111 -6.16 22.83 -16.13
CA ASN A 111 -7.62 23.01 -16.28
C ASN A 111 -8.31 23.37 -14.95
N GLY A 112 -7.69 24.26 -14.16
CA GLY A 112 -8.23 24.73 -12.89
C GLY A 112 -8.10 23.77 -11.71
N THR A 113 -7.69 22.50 -11.92
CA THR A 113 -7.69 21.47 -10.86
C THR A 113 -6.57 21.58 -9.84
N GLY A 114 -5.48 22.28 -10.18
CA GLY A 114 -4.26 22.34 -9.37
C GLY A 114 -3.39 21.09 -9.41
N TYR A 115 -3.81 20.04 -10.14
CA TYR A 115 -3.09 18.77 -10.26
C TYR A 115 -2.83 18.40 -11.72
N LYS A 116 -1.70 17.74 -11.97
CA LYS A 116 -1.32 17.24 -13.31
C LYS A 116 -0.56 15.92 -13.22
N GLY A 117 -1.22 14.84 -13.65
CA GLY A 117 -0.69 13.48 -13.58
C GLY A 117 -0.86 12.84 -12.20
N ARG A 118 -0.36 11.62 -12.07
CA ARG A 118 -0.42 10.79 -10.86
C ARG A 118 0.94 10.15 -10.60
N ILE A 119 1.18 9.80 -9.35
CA ILE A 119 2.36 9.06 -8.91
C ILE A 119 1.91 7.91 -8.00
N ALA A 120 2.56 6.77 -8.10
CA ALA A 120 2.32 5.65 -7.20
C ALA A 120 3.01 5.89 -5.86
N VAL A 121 2.30 5.57 -4.79
CA VAL A 121 2.82 5.39 -3.43
C VAL A 121 2.66 3.93 -3.09
N ALA A 122 3.70 3.31 -2.56
CA ALA A 122 3.66 1.89 -2.25
C ALA A 122 4.36 1.57 -0.93
N GLU A 123 3.90 0.50 -0.31
CA GLU A 123 4.61 -0.23 0.73
C GLU A 123 4.89 -1.65 0.23
N CYS A 124 6.01 -2.23 0.62
CA CYS A 124 6.43 -3.55 0.18
C CYS A 124 6.85 -4.39 1.40
N VAL A 125 6.21 -5.54 1.55
CA VAL A 125 6.49 -6.52 2.60
C VAL A 125 7.14 -7.74 1.98
N ASN A 126 8.45 -7.89 2.20
CA ASN A 126 9.15 -9.14 1.88
C ASN A 126 8.94 -10.13 3.03
N VAL A 127 8.37 -11.28 2.73
CA VAL A 127 8.05 -12.31 3.72
C VAL A 127 9.32 -13.08 4.09
N ASP A 128 10.04 -12.55 5.07
CA ASP A 128 11.22 -13.17 5.65
C ASP A 128 10.86 -14.34 6.59
N LYS A 129 11.88 -14.95 7.21
CA LYS A 129 11.67 -16.09 8.11
C LYS A 129 10.77 -15.73 9.30
N THR A 130 10.98 -14.56 9.89
CA THR A 130 10.21 -14.12 11.06
C THR A 130 8.74 -13.89 10.69
N ILE A 131 8.47 -13.25 9.56
CA ILE A 131 7.10 -13.05 9.07
C ILE A 131 6.43 -14.39 8.75
N LYS A 132 7.18 -15.36 8.18
CA LYS A 132 6.65 -16.72 7.97
C LYS A 132 6.25 -17.40 9.27
N ASP A 133 7.09 -17.30 10.30
CA ASP A 133 6.81 -17.86 11.62
C ASP A 133 5.58 -17.16 12.25
N MET A 134 5.47 -15.84 12.12
CA MET A 134 4.30 -15.07 12.58
C MET A 134 3.01 -15.47 11.83
N ILE A 135 3.09 -15.67 10.50
CA ILE A 135 1.95 -16.15 9.71
C ILE A 135 1.55 -17.57 10.15
N HIS A 136 2.52 -18.45 10.31
CA HIS A 136 2.29 -19.84 10.72
C HIS A 136 1.63 -19.93 12.10
N ASN A 137 2.07 -19.09 13.04
CA ASN A 137 1.54 -19.01 14.41
C ASN A 137 0.27 -18.15 14.52
N GLU A 138 -0.30 -17.72 13.39
CA GLU A 138 -1.54 -16.92 13.32
C GLU A 138 -1.49 -15.60 14.10
N ASN A 139 -0.31 -15.00 14.20
CA ASN A 139 -0.17 -13.68 14.81
C ASN A 139 -1.15 -12.67 14.19
N SER A 140 -1.56 -11.70 14.98
CA SER A 140 -2.47 -10.64 14.57
C SER A 140 -1.87 -9.74 13.49
N GLU A 141 -2.73 -9.09 12.70
CA GLU A 141 -2.29 -8.08 11.71
C GLU A 141 -1.45 -6.98 12.36
N ASN A 142 -1.81 -6.54 13.57
CA ASN A 142 -1.08 -5.48 14.28
C ASN A 142 0.35 -5.91 14.64
N GLU A 143 0.54 -7.12 15.17
CA GLU A 143 1.89 -7.63 15.49
C GLU A 143 2.77 -7.74 14.26
N ILE A 144 2.22 -8.22 13.13
CA ILE A 144 2.96 -8.30 11.87
C ILE A 144 3.28 -6.88 11.35
N ASN A 145 2.34 -5.93 11.42
CA ASN A 145 2.56 -4.54 11.04
C ASN A 145 3.68 -3.89 11.86
N GLU A 146 3.67 -4.05 13.18
CA GLU A 146 4.71 -3.52 14.07
C GLU A 146 6.09 -4.06 13.72
N TYR A 147 6.20 -5.36 13.44
CA TYR A 147 7.46 -5.97 13.03
C TYR A 147 7.94 -5.43 11.67
N VAL A 148 7.07 -5.45 10.66
CA VAL A 148 7.41 -5.06 9.29
C VAL A 148 7.85 -3.61 9.22
N PHE A 149 7.02 -2.69 9.75
CA PHE A 149 7.23 -1.26 9.58
C PHE A 149 8.15 -0.63 10.63
N LYS A 150 8.74 -1.43 11.51
CA LYS A 150 9.87 -1.00 12.35
C LYS A 150 11.10 -0.64 11.52
N ASN A 151 11.33 -1.36 10.40
CA ASN A 151 12.54 -1.21 9.58
C ASN A 151 12.23 -0.98 8.08
N ALA A 152 10.98 -1.05 7.65
CA ALA A 152 10.57 -0.82 6.28
C ALA A 152 9.66 0.42 6.19
N PRO A 153 9.68 1.16 5.07
CA PRO A 153 8.78 2.29 4.88
C PRO A 153 7.34 1.79 4.75
N SER A 154 6.45 2.37 5.56
CA SER A 154 5.01 2.21 5.40
C SER A 154 4.47 3.10 4.28
N ILE A 155 3.23 2.88 3.88
CA ILE A 155 2.57 3.76 2.91
C ILE A 155 2.47 5.21 3.44
N ASN A 156 2.30 5.38 4.76
CA ASN A 156 2.26 6.71 5.38
C ASN A 156 3.61 7.42 5.30
N SER A 157 4.73 6.74 5.56
CA SER A 157 6.06 7.34 5.42
C SER A 157 6.38 7.69 3.96
N SER A 158 5.98 6.85 3.02
CA SER A 158 6.11 7.12 1.58
C SER A 158 5.27 8.32 1.14
N CYS A 159 4.07 8.49 1.72
CA CYS A 159 3.22 9.67 1.53
C CYS A 159 3.89 10.94 2.09
N SER A 160 4.45 10.85 3.30
CA SER A 160 5.16 11.96 3.94
C SER A 160 6.32 12.46 3.07
N ASP A 161 7.08 11.56 2.47
CA ASP A 161 8.17 11.91 1.55
C ASP A 161 7.69 12.71 0.33
N LEU A 162 6.55 12.33 -0.25
CA LEU A 162 5.98 13.06 -1.39
C LEU A 162 5.50 14.46 -1.00
N LEU A 163 4.96 14.59 0.21
CA LEU A 163 4.52 15.88 0.75
C LEU A 163 5.71 16.82 0.98
N ILE A 164 6.77 16.35 1.64
CA ILE A 164 8.00 17.10 1.88
C ILE A 164 8.64 17.56 0.57
N LYS A 165 8.62 16.71 -0.46
CA LYS A 165 9.15 17.02 -1.79
C LYS A 165 8.26 17.97 -2.61
N GLY A 166 7.08 18.35 -2.09
CA GLY A 166 6.11 19.19 -2.81
C GLY A 166 5.58 18.56 -4.10
N ILE A 167 5.46 17.24 -4.11
CA ILE A 167 4.94 16.46 -5.25
C ILE A 167 3.42 16.34 -5.17
N THR A 168 2.87 16.27 -3.97
CA THR A 168 1.42 16.18 -3.70
C THR A 168 1.03 17.13 -2.57
N SER A 169 -0.28 17.26 -2.31
CA SER A 169 -0.82 18.10 -1.22
C SER A 169 -1.29 17.26 -0.04
N CYS A 170 -1.51 17.92 1.11
CA CYS A 170 -2.12 17.31 2.29
C CYS A 170 -3.50 16.73 1.97
N ASP A 171 -4.35 17.51 1.31
CA ASP A 171 -5.72 17.11 0.96
C ASP A 171 -5.76 15.84 0.12
N GLU A 172 -4.84 15.73 -0.85
CA GLU A 172 -4.76 14.55 -1.68
C GLU A 172 -4.35 13.30 -0.89
N LEU A 173 -3.44 13.45 0.08
CA LEU A 173 -3.02 12.33 0.94
C LEU A 173 -4.15 11.90 1.89
N ILE A 174 -4.88 12.83 2.48
CA ILE A 174 -6.04 12.55 3.32
C ILE A 174 -7.09 11.78 2.51
N ARG A 175 -7.41 12.28 1.32
CA ARG A 175 -8.36 11.67 0.40
C ARG A 175 -7.94 10.25 -0.03
N SER A 176 -6.69 10.08 -0.42
CA SER A 176 -6.17 8.80 -0.94
C SER A 176 -6.03 7.74 0.15
N ASN A 177 -5.88 8.15 1.41
CA ASN A 177 -5.79 7.24 2.56
C ASN A 177 -7.14 6.94 3.21
N ASN A 178 -8.26 7.44 2.65
CA ASN A 178 -9.61 7.32 3.22
C ASN A 178 -9.68 7.80 4.67
N ILE A 179 -8.85 8.78 5.02
CA ILE A 179 -8.90 9.40 6.34
C ILE A 179 -10.12 10.31 6.35
N LYS A 180 -11.06 10.05 7.26
CA LYS A 180 -12.26 10.87 7.38
C LYS A 180 -11.87 12.25 7.90
N GLU A 181 -12.41 13.30 7.28
CA GLU A 181 -12.19 14.69 7.71
C GLU A 181 -12.69 14.94 9.14
N ASP A 182 -13.64 14.13 9.63
CA ASP A 182 -14.14 14.17 11.01
C ASP A 182 -13.08 13.85 12.08
N ALA A 183 -11.89 13.37 11.68
CA ALA A 183 -10.76 13.13 12.60
C ALA A 183 -10.02 14.42 13.00
N PHE A 184 -10.42 15.58 12.45
CA PHE A 184 -9.76 16.87 12.64
C PHE A 184 -10.64 17.94 13.35
N VAL A 185 -11.72 17.51 14.04
CA VAL A 185 -12.61 18.37 14.82
C VAL A 185 -12.36 18.24 16.31
#